data_74a4e0f24a8676dc8ce2810eab08e156
#
_entry.id   74a4e0f24a8676dc8ce2810eab08e156
#
_cell.length_a   1.000
_cell.length_b   1.000
_cell.length_c   1.000
_cell.angle_alpha   90.00
_cell.angle_beta   90.00
_cell.angle_gamma   90.00
#
_symmetry.space_group_name_H-M   'P 1'
#
loop_
_entity.id
_entity.type
_entity.pdbx_description
1 polymer ?
#
loop_
_entity_poly.entity_id
_entity_poly.type
_entity_poly.pdbx_seq_one_letter_code
_entity_poly.pdbx_strand_id
1 'polypeptide(L)'
;MKVKSLSTVAAIALLSFGTAIALVKPETIQHIQQSVSEAIAGEAAYAQSVGGSLAKKLHGKPVVVDIYASWCPACKNIAPTVSQLKQQYAGKVHFVVLDVSDRASTAQSEAIAQELGLSDFFAANKNRTGSVTIVEPSTGKILSQNYNNPNKSTYTRVLDAALARR
;
A
#
# COMPACT_ATOMS: atom_id res chain seq x y z
N MET A 1 35.25 19.35 -38.34
CA MET A 1 34.37 20.53 -38.23
C MET A 1 34.08 20.76 -36.75
N LYS A 2 34.56 21.88 -36.21
CA LYS A 2 34.41 22.26 -34.78
C LYS A 2 33.11 23.05 -34.64
N VAL A 3 32.23 22.65 -33.73
CA VAL A 3 31.08 23.47 -33.32
C VAL A 3 31.33 23.97 -31.90
N LYS A 4 31.41 25.30 -31.80
CA LYS A 4 31.69 26.05 -30.57
C LYS A 4 30.43 26.18 -29.70
N SER A 5 30.60 25.92 -28.42
CA SER A 5 29.67 26.26 -27.34
C SER A 5 29.53 27.79 -27.24
N LEU A 6 28.30 28.29 -27.20
CA LEU A 6 27.98 29.66 -26.72
C LEU A 6 27.25 29.56 -25.41
N SER A 7 27.95 29.96 -24.34
CA SER A 7 27.36 30.32 -23.06
C SER A 7 26.71 31.70 -23.15
N THR A 8 25.40 31.76 -22.86
CA THR A 8 24.71 33.05 -22.71
C THR A 8 24.40 33.23 -21.21
N VAL A 9 25.19 34.07 -20.57
CA VAL A 9 24.96 34.57 -19.23
C VAL A 9 23.98 35.73 -19.34
N ALA A 10 22.76 35.55 -18.85
CA ALA A 10 21.79 36.62 -18.67
C ALA A 10 21.94 37.23 -17.28
N ALA A 11 22.53 38.41 -17.19
CA ALA A 11 22.56 39.23 -16.01
C ALA A 11 21.17 39.88 -15.78
N ILE A 12 20.51 39.59 -14.68
CA ILE A 12 19.32 40.31 -14.24
C ILE A 12 19.71 41.28 -13.14
N ALA A 13 19.43 42.52 -13.43
CA ALA A 13 19.72 43.67 -12.58
C ALA A 13 18.98 43.67 -11.23
N LEU A 14 19.70 44.01 -10.16
CA LEU A 14 19.22 44.23 -8.82
C LEU A 14 18.40 45.51 -8.73
N LEU A 15 17.12 45.38 -8.38
CA LEU A 15 16.32 46.45 -7.82
C LEU A 15 16.28 46.25 -6.32
N SER A 16 16.90 47.21 -5.63
CA SER A 16 17.01 47.35 -4.19
C SER A 16 15.64 47.63 -3.56
N PHE A 17 15.10 46.65 -2.83
CA PHE A 17 14.13 46.88 -1.77
C PHE A 17 14.74 46.34 -0.47
N GLY A 18 15.05 47.28 0.44
CA GLY A 18 15.51 46.95 1.78
C GLY A 18 14.41 46.26 2.58
N THR A 19 14.58 45.00 2.84
CA THR A 19 13.90 44.28 3.90
C THR A 19 14.94 43.50 4.67
N ALA A 20 14.98 43.73 5.98
CA ALA A 20 15.83 43.02 6.93
C ALA A 20 15.58 41.50 6.80
N ILE A 21 16.47 40.79 6.12
CA ILE A 21 16.53 39.34 6.18
C ILE A 21 17.08 39.03 7.57
N ALA A 22 16.18 38.71 8.51
CA ALA A 22 16.57 38.10 9.77
C ALA A 22 17.40 36.87 9.43
N LEU A 23 18.64 36.82 9.91
CA LEU A 23 19.55 35.68 9.79
C LEU A 23 18.90 34.46 10.46
N VAL A 24 18.16 33.69 9.68
CA VAL A 24 17.70 32.36 10.09
C VAL A 24 18.95 31.50 10.18
N LYS A 25 19.28 31.07 11.38
CA LYS A 25 20.44 30.20 11.61
C LYS A 25 20.29 28.92 10.76
N PRO A 26 21.36 28.43 10.11
CA PRO A 26 21.32 27.26 9.26
C PRO A 26 20.80 26.00 9.99
N GLU A 27 20.97 25.92 11.29
CA GLU A 27 20.44 24.85 12.14
C GLU A 27 18.90 24.75 12.10
N THR A 28 18.18 25.89 12.03
CA THR A 28 16.71 25.92 11.98
C THR A 28 16.18 25.35 10.65
N ILE A 29 16.91 25.55 9.56
CA ILE A 29 16.53 25.04 8.24
C ILE A 29 16.71 23.52 8.18
N GLN A 30 17.77 22.99 8.80
CA GLN A 30 18.01 21.53 8.85
C GLN A 30 16.93 20.80 9.66
N HIS A 31 16.49 21.35 10.79
CA HIS A 31 15.41 20.77 11.59
C HIS A 31 14.06 20.78 10.86
N ILE A 32 13.77 21.83 10.10
CA ILE A 32 12.53 21.90 9.30
C ILE A 32 12.58 20.87 8.14
N GLN A 33 13.71 20.74 7.47
CA GLN A 33 13.86 19.76 6.38
C GLN A 33 13.77 18.34 6.88
N GLN A 34 14.32 18.03 8.06
CA GLN A 34 14.25 16.69 8.65
C GLN A 34 12.82 16.35 9.08
N SER A 35 12.11 17.26 9.75
CA SER A 35 10.71 17.02 10.17
C SER A 35 9.75 16.89 9.00
N VAL A 36 9.96 17.63 7.91
CA VAL A 36 9.15 17.50 6.67
C VAL A 36 9.46 16.17 5.96
N SER A 37 10.73 15.77 5.93
CA SER A 37 11.15 14.49 5.34
C SER A 37 10.57 13.30 6.11
N GLU A 38 10.56 13.34 7.42
CA GLU A 38 9.98 12.29 8.28
C GLU A 38 8.45 12.24 8.15
N ALA A 39 7.78 13.39 8.05
CA ALA A 39 6.34 13.46 7.84
C ALA A 39 5.94 12.86 6.48
N ILE A 40 6.66 13.20 5.40
CA ILE A 40 6.40 12.66 4.05
C ILE A 40 6.72 11.16 4.00
N ALA A 41 7.79 10.71 4.64
CA ALA A 41 8.12 9.29 4.74
C ALA A 41 7.08 8.51 5.56
N GLY A 42 6.52 9.11 6.60
CA GLY A 42 5.42 8.56 7.39
C GLY A 42 4.14 8.38 6.56
N GLU A 43 3.76 9.39 5.78
CA GLU A 43 2.57 9.34 4.90
C GLU A 43 2.73 8.32 3.76
N ALA A 44 3.91 8.24 3.14
CA ALA A 44 4.21 7.23 2.12
C ALA A 44 4.23 5.81 2.69
N ALA A 45 4.70 5.62 3.93
CA ALA A 45 4.65 4.33 4.63
C ALA A 45 3.21 3.95 5.00
N TYR A 46 2.36 4.92 5.35
CA TYR A 46 0.94 4.70 5.64
C TYR A 46 0.15 4.31 4.38
N ALA A 47 0.47 4.89 3.22
CA ALA A 47 -0.14 4.54 1.93
C ALA A 47 0.17 3.08 1.48
N GLN A 48 1.20 2.44 2.07
CA GLN A 48 1.57 1.04 1.84
C GLN A 48 1.19 0.14 3.02
N SER A 49 0.27 0.56 3.86
CA SER A 49 -0.20 -0.17 5.03
C SER A 49 -1.73 -0.28 5.01
N VAL A 50 -2.25 -1.30 5.70
CA VAL A 50 -3.70 -1.47 5.90
C VAL A 50 -4.25 -0.63 7.06
N GLY A 51 -3.45 0.29 7.63
CA GLY A 51 -3.84 1.15 8.74
C GLY A 51 -3.19 0.78 10.08
N GLY A 52 -2.44 -0.31 10.14
CA GLY A 52 -1.75 -0.77 11.35
C GLY A 52 -1.64 -2.29 11.44
N SER A 53 -1.16 -2.77 12.59
CA SER A 53 -1.06 -4.20 12.88
C SER A 53 -2.44 -4.88 12.87
N LEU A 54 -2.53 -6.05 12.23
CA LEU A 54 -3.73 -6.87 12.24
C LEU A 54 -3.95 -7.55 13.60
N ALA A 55 -5.13 -8.13 13.80
CA ALA A 55 -5.44 -8.90 14.99
C ALA A 55 -4.38 -9.98 15.27
N LYS A 56 -4.00 -10.15 16.54
CA LYS A 56 -2.92 -11.08 16.98
C LYS A 56 -3.10 -12.51 16.47
N LYS A 57 -4.35 -12.97 16.30
CA LYS A 57 -4.66 -14.32 15.76
C LYS A 57 -4.18 -14.55 14.34
N LEU A 58 -3.88 -13.47 13.59
CA LEU A 58 -3.33 -13.52 12.23
C LEU A 58 -1.80 -13.45 12.21
N HIS A 59 -1.16 -13.12 13.33
CA HIS A 59 0.29 -13.00 13.39
C HIS A 59 0.96 -14.36 13.13
N GLY A 60 2.21 -14.30 12.65
CA GLY A 60 2.97 -15.49 12.34
C GLY A 60 2.70 -16.11 10.96
N LYS A 61 1.76 -15.60 10.16
CA LYS A 61 1.52 -16.05 8.76
C LYS A 61 1.10 -14.87 7.89
N PRO A 62 1.55 -14.76 6.63
CA PRO A 62 1.04 -13.74 5.71
C PRO A 62 -0.48 -13.83 5.60
N VAL A 63 -1.10 -12.69 5.36
CA VAL A 63 -2.56 -12.60 5.16
C VAL A 63 -2.83 -12.20 3.71
N VAL A 64 -3.66 -12.96 3.03
CA VAL A 64 -4.21 -12.63 1.71
C VAL A 64 -5.62 -12.12 1.91
N VAL A 65 -5.87 -10.88 1.52
CA VAL A 65 -7.19 -10.23 1.57
C VAL A 65 -7.72 -10.11 0.15
N ASP A 66 -8.89 -10.70 -0.11
CA ASP A 66 -9.61 -10.69 -1.37
C ASP A 66 -10.89 -9.85 -1.23
N ILE A 67 -11.02 -8.77 -2.00
CA ILE A 67 -12.25 -7.99 -2.11
C ILE A 67 -13.10 -8.59 -3.21
N TYR A 68 -14.14 -9.30 -2.82
CA TYR A 68 -14.96 -10.14 -3.70
C TYR A 68 -16.38 -9.60 -3.88
N ALA A 69 -16.92 -9.85 -5.08
CA ALA A 69 -18.37 -9.80 -5.30
C ALA A 69 -18.78 -10.82 -6.36
N SER A 70 -19.95 -11.44 -6.19
CA SER A 70 -20.47 -12.50 -7.06
C SER A 70 -20.76 -12.03 -8.50
N TRP A 71 -21.12 -10.75 -8.65
CA TRP A 71 -21.39 -10.11 -9.94
C TRP A 71 -20.14 -9.57 -10.64
N CYS A 72 -18.96 -9.60 -9.99
CA CYS A 72 -17.73 -8.95 -10.47
C CYS A 72 -17.01 -9.80 -11.53
N PRO A 73 -16.82 -9.33 -12.77
CA PRO A 73 -16.08 -10.06 -13.81
C PRO A 73 -14.60 -10.30 -13.45
N ALA A 74 -13.95 -9.31 -12.82
CA ALA A 74 -12.56 -9.44 -12.37
C ALA A 74 -12.41 -10.55 -11.33
N CYS A 75 -13.37 -10.68 -10.39
CA CYS A 75 -13.39 -11.76 -9.40
C CYS A 75 -13.51 -13.14 -10.08
N LYS A 76 -14.37 -13.25 -11.09
CA LYS A 76 -14.52 -14.49 -11.86
C LYS A 76 -13.22 -14.85 -12.60
N ASN A 77 -12.53 -13.88 -13.18
CA ASN A 77 -11.26 -14.08 -13.88
C ASN A 77 -10.16 -14.59 -12.96
N ILE A 78 -10.08 -14.10 -11.72
CA ILE A 78 -9.03 -14.50 -10.77
C ILE A 78 -9.39 -15.71 -9.89
N ALA A 79 -10.65 -16.12 -9.87
CA ALA A 79 -11.14 -17.19 -8.99
C ALA A 79 -10.33 -18.49 -9.08
N PRO A 80 -9.94 -19.01 -10.28
CA PRO A 80 -9.08 -20.19 -10.37
C PRO A 80 -7.73 -20.01 -9.69
N THR A 81 -7.12 -18.82 -9.85
CA THR A 81 -5.83 -18.47 -9.23
C THR A 81 -5.95 -18.43 -7.72
N VAL A 82 -6.97 -17.73 -7.19
CA VAL A 82 -7.19 -17.63 -5.73
C VAL A 82 -7.45 -19.02 -5.13
N SER A 83 -8.21 -19.88 -5.81
CA SER A 83 -8.46 -21.26 -5.39
C SER A 83 -7.17 -22.07 -5.31
N GLN A 84 -6.32 -22.00 -6.33
CA GLN A 84 -5.01 -22.67 -6.35
C GLN A 84 -4.09 -22.17 -5.23
N LEU A 85 -4.08 -20.86 -4.96
CA LEU A 85 -3.31 -20.27 -3.84
C LEU A 85 -3.79 -20.80 -2.50
N LYS A 86 -5.11 -20.86 -2.27
CA LYS A 86 -5.69 -21.44 -1.04
C LYS A 86 -5.25 -22.88 -0.82
N GLN A 87 -5.23 -23.69 -1.88
CA GLN A 87 -4.79 -25.09 -1.81
C GLN A 87 -3.27 -25.18 -1.53
N GLN A 88 -2.45 -24.44 -2.29
CA GLN A 88 -0.98 -24.49 -2.21
C GLN A 88 -0.45 -24.00 -0.85
N TYR A 89 -1.10 -23.01 -0.26
CA TYR A 89 -0.68 -22.37 0.98
C TYR A 89 -1.57 -22.73 2.19
N ALA A 90 -2.33 -23.83 2.11
CA ALA A 90 -3.16 -24.29 3.20
C ALA A 90 -2.33 -24.44 4.50
N GLY A 91 -2.81 -23.87 5.58
CA GLY A 91 -2.11 -23.86 6.88
C GLY A 91 -0.88 -22.94 7.00
N LYS A 92 -0.36 -22.40 5.89
CA LYS A 92 0.82 -21.52 5.85
C LYS A 92 0.45 -20.03 5.73
N VAL A 93 -0.72 -19.73 5.19
CA VAL A 93 -1.20 -18.37 4.90
C VAL A 93 -2.64 -18.24 5.39
N HIS A 94 -3.01 -17.09 5.91
CA HIS A 94 -4.39 -16.75 6.19
C HIS A 94 -5.06 -16.17 4.94
N PHE A 95 -6.25 -16.66 4.61
CA PHE A 95 -7.07 -16.12 3.52
C PHE A 95 -8.33 -15.48 4.10
N VAL A 96 -8.50 -14.19 3.85
CA VAL A 96 -9.64 -13.38 4.26
C VAL A 96 -10.38 -12.95 2.99
N VAL A 97 -11.64 -13.29 2.88
CA VAL A 97 -12.52 -12.81 1.80
C VAL A 97 -13.48 -11.79 2.39
N LEU A 98 -13.47 -10.60 1.82
CA LEU A 98 -14.38 -9.52 2.18
C LEU A 98 -15.38 -9.36 1.03
N ASP A 99 -16.56 -9.95 1.21
CA ASP A 99 -17.62 -10.02 0.21
C ASP A 99 -18.49 -8.76 0.24
N VAL A 100 -18.62 -8.12 -0.92
CA VAL A 100 -19.46 -6.94 -1.12
C VAL A 100 -20.55 -7.19 -2.18
N SER A 101 -20.96 -8.46 -2.36
CA SER A 101 -21.96 -8.85 -3.36
C SER A 101 -23.30 -8.16 -3.16
N ASP A 102 -23.68 -7.95 -1.92
CA ASP A 102 -24.91 -7.28 -1.50
C ASP A 102 -24.71 -6.55 -0.16
N ARG A 103 -25.77 -5.89 0.31
CA ARG A 103 -25.72 -5.12 1.56
C ARG A 103 -25.46 -5.99 2.80
N ALA A 104 -26.02 -7.20 2.85
CA ALA A 104 -25.86 -8.09 4.00
C ALA A 104 -24.43 -8.64 4.06
N SER A 105 -23.90 -9.10 2.93
CA SER A 105 -22.50 -9.55 2.77
C SER A 105 -21.52 -8.42 3.10
N THR A 106 -21.80 -7.20 2.65
CA THR A 106 -20.98 -6.02 2.97
C THR A 106 -20.95 -5.75 4.47
N ALA A 107 -22.09 -5.78 5.16
CA ALA A 107 -22.16 -5.57 6.61
C ALA A 107 -21.40 -6.67 7.38
N GLN A 108 -21.47 -7.93 6.93
CA GLN A 108 -20.69 -9.02 7.51
C GLN A 108 -19.18 -8.79 7.29
N SER A 109 -18.78 -8.36 6.10
CA SER A 109 -17.39 -8.04 5.77
C SER A 109 -16.86 -6.86 6.57
N GLU A 110 -17.69 -5.84 6.87
CA GLU A 110 -17.34 -4.74 7.78
C GLU A 110 -17.03 -5.26 9.19
N ALA A 111 -17.87 -6.14 9.72
CA ALA A 111 -17.64 -6.76 11.03
C ALA A 111 -16.36 -7.62 11.06
N ILE A 112 -16.12 -8.43 10.01
CA ILE A 112 -14.88 -9.22 9.85
C ILE A 112 -13.66 -8.28 9.77
N ALA A 113 -13.75 -7.23 8.97
CA ALA A 113 -12.66 -6.26 8.83
C ALA A 113 -12.34 -5.58 10.17
N GLN A 114 -13.36 -5.22 10.94
CA GLN A 114 -13.18 -4.65 12.28
C GLN A 114 -12.48 -5.63 13.24
N GLU A 115 -12.95 -6.88 13.27
CA GLU A 115 -12.34 -7.93 14.13
C GLU A 115 -10.88 -8.21 13.77
N LEU A 116 -10.52 -8.09 12.49
CA LEU A 116 -9.19 -8.40 11.99
C LEU A 116 -8.23 -7.20 11.95
N GLY A 117 -8.68 -5.98 12.25
CA GLY A 117 -7.88 -4.76 12.15
C GLY A 117 -7.71 -4.27 10.70
N LEU A 118 -8.72 -4.53 9.84
CA LEU A 118 -8.74 -4.19 8.43
C LEU A 118 -9.78 -3.11 8.09
N SER A 119 -10.36 -2.41 9.09
CA SER A 119 -11.49 -1.47 8.87
C SER A 119 -11.14 -0.37 7.87
N ASP A 120 -10.01 0.31 8.05
CA ASP A 120 -9.59 1.43 7.18
C ASP A 120 -9.27 0.91 5.78
N PHE A 121 -8.57 -0.23 5.70
CA PHE A 121 -8.29 -0.90 4.43
C PHE A 121 -9.58 -1.26 3.69
N PHE A 122 -10.54 -1.87 4.37
CA PHE A 122 -11.80 -2.25 3.75
C PHE A 122 -12.60 -1.03 3.29
N ALA A 123 -12.73 0.00 4.12
CA ALA A 123 -13.41 1.24 3.75
C ALA A 123 -12.83 1.87 2.48
N ALA A 124 -11.49 1.88 2.35
CA ALA A 124 -10.78 2.44 1.20
C ALA A 124 -10.87 1.55 -0.06
N ASN A 125 -11.05 0.23 0.09
CA ASN A 125 -10.92 -0.73 -1.03
C ASN A 125 -12.22 -1.47 -1.39
N LYS A 126 -13.31 -1.37 -0.63
CA LYS A 126 -14.54 -2.15 -0.87
C LYS A 126 -15.16 -1.97 -2.26
N ASN A 127 -14.87 -0.88 -2.94
CA ASN A 127 -15.32 -0.64 -4.31
C ASN A 127 -14.37 -1.22 -5.39
N ARG A 128 -13.24 -1.83 -4.99
CA ARG A 128 -12.24 -2.40 -5.90
C ARG A 128 -12.34 -3.92 -5.91
N THR A 129 -13.51 -4.46 -6.23
CA THR A 129 -13.74 -5.91 -6.31
C THR A 129 -12.84 -6.57 -7.34
N GLY A 130 -12.30 -7.76 -7.01
CA GLY A 130 -11.27 -8.44 -7.82
C GLY A 130 -9.86 -7.97 -7.49
N SER A 131 -9.66 -7.27 -6.36
CA SER A 131 -8.34 -6.97 -5.84
C SER A 131 -7.92 -8.00 -4.79
N VAL A 132 -6.66 -8.47 -4.91
CA VAL A 132 -6.02 -9.39 -3.96
C VAL A 132 -4.81 -8.69 -3.36
N THR A 133 -4.79 -8.56 -2.05
CA THR A 133 -3.74 -7.86 -1.30
C THR A 133 -3.05 -8.83 -0.35
N ILE A 134 -1.71 -8.85 -0.35
CA ILE A 134 -0.90 -9.62 0.60
C ILE A 134 -0.36 -8.69 1.65
N VAL A 135 -0.55 -9.03 2.92
CA VAL A 135 -0.23 -8.18 4.08
C VAL A 135 0.67 -8.93 5.05
N GLU A 136 1.68 -8.23 5.60
CA GLU A 136 2.41 -8.65 6.78
C GLU A 136 1.60 -8.27 8.04
N PRO A 137 1.05 -9.24 8.79
CA PRO A 137 0.06 -8.93 9.81
C PRO A 137 0.59 -8.21 11.04
N SER A 138 1.87 -8.40 11.41
CA SER A 138 2.43 -7.77 12.61
C SER A 138 2.63 -6.26 12.46
N THR A 139 2.82 -5.79 11.23
CA THR A 139 3.05 -4.39 10.91
C THR A 139 1.91 -3.74 10.14
N GLY A 140 1.04 -4.55 9.52
CA GLY A 140 0.02 -4.10 8.57
C GLY A 140 0.59 -3.68 7.22
N LYS A 141 1.89 -3.94 6.96
CA LYS A 141 2.53 -3.58 5.70
C LYS A 141 1.93 -4.36 4.53
N ILE A 142 1.53 -3.65 3.48
CA ILE A 142 1.13 -4.26 2.21
C ILE A 142 2.39 -4.72 1.47
N LEU A 143 2.49 -6.04 1.24
CA LEU A 143 3.58 -6.66 0.50
C LEU A 143 3.32 -6.64 -1.00
N SER A 144 2.07 -6.80 -1.41
CA SER A 144 1.61 -6.57 -2.79
C SER A 144 0.10 -6.35 -2.83
N GLN A 145 -0.35 -5.60 -3.81
CA GLN A 145 -1.78 -5.43 -4.13
C GLN A 145 -1.94 -5.54 -5.64
N ASN A 146 -2.79 -6.45 -6.09
CA ASN A 146 -3.04 -6.72 -7.49
C ASN A 146 -4.54 -6.66 -7.78
N TYR A 147 -4.90 -6.09 -8.91
CA TYR A 147 -6.27 -6.01 -9.39
C TYR A 147 -6.41 -6.85 -10.66
N ASN A 148 -7.42 -7.71 -10.72
CA ASN A 148 -7.77 -8.53 -11.91
C ASN A 148 -6.55 -9.26 -12.51
N ASN A 149 -5.65 -9.77 -11.68
CA ASN A 149 -4.43 -10.44 -12.15
C ASN A 149 -4.55 -11.96 -11.96
N PRO A 150 -4.77 -12.76 -13.04
CA PRO A 150 -4.84 -14.21 -12.97
C PRO A 150 -3.46 -14.90 -12.91
N ASN A 151 -2.35 -14.14 -13.02
CA ASN A 151 -1.01 -14.72 -13.00
C ASN A 151 -0.62 -15.17 -11.59
N LYS A 152 -0.70 -16.47 -11.32
CA LYS A 152 -0.36 -17.06 -10.02
C LYS A 152 1.05 -16.72 -9.54
N SER A 153 2.04 -16.66 -10.44
CA SER A 153 3.43 -16.41 -10.07
C SER A 153 3.66 -15.04 -9.41
N THR A 154 2.79 -14.06 -9.70
CA THR A 154 2.82 -12.74 -9.05
C THR A 154 2.59 -12.86 -7.55
N TYR A 155 1.70 -13.74 -7.14
CA TYR A 155 1.36 -13.95 -5.71
C TYR A 155 2.34 -14.91 -5.03
N THR A 156 2.67 -16.04 -5.66
CA THR A 156 3.55 -17.06 -5.06
C THR A 156 4.93 -16.50 -4.72
N ARG A 157 5.50 -15.66 -5.59
CA ARG A 157 6.79 -15.01 -5.36
C ARG A 157 6.78 -14.16 -4.08
N VAL A 158 5.70 -13.42 -3.83
CA VAL A 158 5.56 -12.58 -2.63
C VAL A 158 5.32 -13.43 -1.40
N LEU A 159 4.45 -14.44 -1.50
CA LEU A 159 4.13 -15.34 -0.39
C LEU A 159 5.34 -16.17 0.03
N ASP A 160 6.08 -16.72 -0.93
CA ASP A 160 7.30 -17.52 -0.64
C ASP A 160 8.37 -16.64 0.02
N ALA A 161 8.57 -15.41 -0.47
CA ALA A 161 9.49 -14.46 0.15
C ALA A 161 9.05 -14.05 1.56
N ALA A 162 7.75 -13.89 1.81
CA ALA A 162 7.23 -13.57 3.14
C ALA A 162 7.38 -14.75 4.11
N LEU A 163 7.19 -15.98 3.64
CA LEU A 163 7.37 -17.20 4.45
C LEU A 163 8.84 -17.49 4.78
N ALA A 164 9.77 -17.17 3.88
CA ALA A 164 11.20 -17.37 4.08
C ALA A 164 11.86 -16.42 5.11
N ARG A 165 11.20 -15.32 5.47
CA ARG A 165 11.70 -14.32 6.44
C ARG A 165 11.33 -14.60 7.90
N ARG A 166 10.81 -15.75 8.21
CA ARG A 166 10.26 -16.14 9.52
C ARG A 166 11.17 -17.10 10.25
#